data_a7537881bc1ab8f8a42a3452c0d67105
#
_entry.id   a7537881bc1ab8f8a42a3452c0d67105
#
_cell.length_a   1.000
_cell.length_b   1.000
_cell.length_c   1.000
_cell.angle_alpha   90.00
_cell.angle_beta   90.00
_cell.angle_gamma   90.00
#
_symmetry.space_group_name_H-M   'P 1'
#
loop_
_entity.id
_entity.type
_entity.pdbx_description
1 polymer ?
#
loop_
_entity_poly.entity_id
_entity_poly.type
_entity_poly.pdbx_seq_one_letter_code
_entity_poly.pdbx_strand_id
1 'polypeptide(L)'
;MAAKELIFSSGARNEIAKGLNVLANAVKVTLGPRGRNVVIEKSWGAPTVTKDGVTVAKEIELENRFQNMGAQMVKEVASKTSDVAGDGTTTATVLAQAIYNEGAKLVAAGLNPMDLKRGIDAGVAAVVAHIKSMATPTKGKEDIAQVGTISANGDAEIGEMIAEAMRKVGKEGVITVEEAKTMTSELDVVEGMQFDRGYLSAYFVTDTERMEVVLNDAYVLIHEKKISNMKELLPVLEQVAKQGKPLVIIAEDVDGEALATLVVNKLRGTLHICAVKAPGFGDRRKEMLKDLAVLTGGQAVTEDLGLKLENLTLADLGTAKRITVDKDNTTVVDGAGKKTEIEARVRTIRKQIEETTSDYDREKLQERLAKLVGGVAIIRVGAATEVEMKEKKARVEDALHATRAAVEEGVVPGGGVALIRAQAALEKLKLSEEQTFGVSIVRRAIEEPLRQIASNAGVDGSIVVSKVKEGQGSFGFNAATLEYGDLVKSGVIDPTKVVRTALQNAASVAALLLTTEAMIAERPKKDAPAPAPGGGGGMGGMGGMGGMGGMGGMDF
;
A
#
# COMPACT_ATOMS: atom_id res chain seq x y z
N MET A 1 13.90 -29.57 -14.97
CA MET A 1 14.20 -28.16 -14.63
C MET A 1 14.60 -27.45 -15.92
N ALA A 2 14.13 -26.22 -16.16
CA ALA A 2 14.55 -25.41 -17.28
C ALA A 2 16.05 -25.04 -17.13
N ALA A 3 16.80 -25.03 -18.26
CA ALA A 3 18.20 -24.60 -18.25
C ALA A 3 18.29 -23.13 -17.77
N LYS A 4 19.34 -22.82 -17.01
CA LYS A 4 19.60 -21.48 -16.51
C LYS A 4 20.68 -20.79 -17.35
N GLU A 5 20.57 -19.49 -17.48
CA GLU A 5 21.56 -18.59 -18.01
C GLU A 5 22.18 -17.79 -16.88
N LEU A 6 23.49 -17.65 -16.87
CA LEU A 6 24.23 -16.95 -15.83
C LEU A 6 25.06 -15.84 -16.45
N ILE A 7 25.06 -14.69 -15.81
CA ILE A 7 25.97 -13.58 -16.10
C ILE A 7 26.67 -13.16 -14.81
N PHE A 8 27.89 -12.64 -14.93
CA PHE A 8 28.76 -12.35 -13.78
C PHE A 8 29.36 -10.95 -13.87
N SER A 9 29.85 -10.48 -12.73
CA SER A 9 30.71 -9.28 -12.60
C SER A 9 30.12 -8.04 -13.27
N SER A 10 30.90 -7.37 -14.10
CA SER A 10 30.47 -6.16 -14.81
C SER A 10 29.27 -6.39 -15.74
N GLY A 11 29.14 -7.59 -16.34
CA GLY A 11 27.99 -7.92 -17.16
C GLY A 11 26.70 -7.92 -16.37
N ALA A 12 26.69 -8.53 -15.18
CA ALA A 12 25.54 -8.53 -14.29
C ALA A 12 25.17 -7.10 -13.84
N ARG A 13 26.16 -6.33 -13.40
CA ARG A 13 25.94 -4.93 -12.96
C ARG A 13 25.41 -4.03 -14.08
N ASN A 14 25.88 -4.21 -15.32
CA ASN A 14 25.39 -3.43 -16.45
C ASN A 14 23.92 -3.73 -16.78
N GLU A 15 23.50 -4.99 -16.73
CA GLU A 15 22.10 -5.34 -17.00
C GLU A 15 21.18 -4.87 -15.86
N ILE A 16 21.62 -4.96 -14.60
CA ILE A 16 20.92 -4.34 -13.46
C ILE A 16 20.76 -2.84 -13.70
N ALA A 17 21.85 -2.13 -14.04
CA ALA A 17 21.82 -0.69 -14.28
C ALA A 17 20.81 -0.29 -15.36
N LYS A 18 20.76 -1.03 -16.48
CA LYS A 18 19.80 -0.76 -17.55
C LYS A 18 18.37 -0.88 -17.08
N GLY A 19 18.03 -1.99 -16.44
CA GLY A 19 16.67 -2.24 -15.95
C GLY A 19 16.23 -1.23 -14.90
N LEU A 20 17.09 -0.95 -13.91
CA LEU A 20 16.88 0.05 -12.88
C LEU A 20 16.64 1.44 -13.50
N ASN A 21 17.50 1.85 -14.46
CA ASN A 21 17.38 3.17 -15.06
C ASN A 21 16.13 3.33 -15.93
N VAL A 22 15.70 2.29 -16.65
CA VAL A 22 14.47 2.31 -17.45
C VAL A 22 13.28 2.60 -16.53
N LEU A 23 13.13 1.82 -15.44
CA LEU A 23 12.03 2.03 -14.50
C LEU A 23 12.11 3.41 -13.82
N ALA A 24 13.27 3.76 -13.25
CA ALA A 24 13.40 5.02 -12.52
C ALA A 24 13.18 6.24 -13.43
N ASN A 25 13.59 6.19 -14.69
CA ASN A 25 13.38 7.28 -15.64
C ASN A 25 11.89 7.47 -15.98
N ALA A 26 11.12 6.39 -16.04
CA ALA A 26 9.67 6.47 -16.25
C ALA A 26 8.94 7.04 -15.01
N VAL A 27 9.39 6.67 -13.81
CA VAL A 27 8.76 7.10 -12.56
C VAL A 27 9.11 8.55 -12.19
N LYS A 28 10.38 8.97 -12.30
CA LYS A 28 10.86 10.26 -11.81
C LYS A 28 10.25 11.50 -12.48
N VAL A 29 9.64 11.32 -13.66
CA VAL A 29 8.96 12.44 -14.37
C VAL A 29 7.71 12.93 -13.64
N THR A 30 7.18 12.12 -12.71
CA THR A 30 5.99 12.45 -11.91
C THR A 30 6.32 13.29 -10.67
N LEU A 31 7.61 13.42 -10.29
CA LEU A 31 8.01 14.00 -9.01
C LEU A 31 7.78 15.51 -8.95
N GLY A 32 7.17 15.95 -7.86
CA GLY A 32 7.01 17.36 -7.48
C GLY A 32 5.79 18.04 -8.12
N PRO A 33 5.53 19.33 -7.79
CA PRO A 33 4.31 20.03 -8.18
C PRO A 33 4.18 20.24 -9.69
N ARG A 34 5.31 20.23 -10.42
CA ARG A 34 5.37 20.29 -11.88
C ARG A 34 5.69 18.95 -12.52
N GLY A 35 5.54 17.85 -11.78
CA GLY A 35 5.60 16.50 -12.31
C GLY A 35 4.52 16.25 -13.36
N ARG A 36 4.79 15.34 -14.30
CA ARG A 36 3.93 15.06 -15.45
C ARG A 36 3.25 13.72 -15.29
N ASN A 37 2.12 13.57 -15.97
CA ASN A 37 1.41 12.30 -16.04
C ASN A 37 2.18 11.29 -16.90
N VAL A 38 2.02 10.01 -16.53
CA VAL A 38 2.39 8.85 -17.34
C VAL A 38 1.11 8.19 -17.83
N VAL A 39 1.09 7.81 -19.11
CA VAL A 39 -0.02 7.08 -19.72
C VAL A 39 0.37 5.61 -19.80
N ILE A 40 -0.49 4.75 -19.30
CA ILE A 40 -0.27 3.30 -19.21
C ILE A 40 -1.33 2.59 -20.04
N GLU A 41 -0.90 1.76 -20.98
CA GLU A 41 -1.79 0.89 -21.74
C GLU A 41 -2.42 -0.16 -20.83
N LYS A 42 -3.69 -0.43 -21.03
CA LYS A 42 -4.39 -1.55 -20.38
C LYS A 42 -4.81 -2.58 -21.43
N SER A 43 -4.72 -3.86 -21.08
CA SER A 43 -5.13 -4.96 -21.97
C SER A 43 -6.63 -4.85 -22.35
N TRP A 44 -7.45 -4.23 -21.51
CA TRP A 44 -8.87 -3.97 -21.71
C TRP A 44 -9.25 -2.60 -21.15
N GLY A 45 -10.08 -1.86 -21.89
CA GLY A 45 -10.56 -0.55 -21.47
C GLY A 45 -9.70 0.63 -21.94
N ALA A 46 -9.91 1.79 -21.33
CA ALA A 46 -9.15 2.99 -21.64
C ALA A 46 -7.77 2.97 -20.96
N PRO A 47 -6.74 3.61 -21.56
CA PRO A 47 -5.46 3.80 -20.92
C PRO A 47 -5.60 4.50 -19.56
N THR A 48 -4.78 4.10 -18.59
CA THR A 48 -4.70 4.78 -17.29
C THR A 48 -3.74 5.96 -17.37
N VAL A 49 -4.16 7.10 -16.85
CA VAL A 49 -3.32 8.30 -16.73
C VAL A 49 -3.07 8.53 -15.25
N THR A 50 -1.81 8.58 -14.83
CA THR A 50 -1.46 8.70 -13.41
C THR A 50 -0.19 9.50 -13.19
N LYS A 51 -0.05 10.08 -12.00
CA LYS A 51 1.19 10.63 -11.43
C LYS A 51 1.74 9.78 -10.28
N ASP A 52 1.01 8.76 -9.85
CA ASP A 52 1.47 7.89 -8.78
C ASP A 52 2.65 7.02 -9.24
N GLY A 53 3.78 7.15 -8.50
CA GLY A 53 5.01 6.46 -8.83
C GLY A 53 4.93 4.95 -8.65
N VAL A 54 4.17 4.45 -7.68
CA VAL A 54 4.04 2.99 -7.47
C VAL A 54 3.20 2.35 -8.57
N THR A 55 2.14 3.00 -9.01
CA THR A 55 1.33 2.54 -10.14
C THR A 55 2.16 2.46 -11.42
N VAL A 56 2.94 3.52 -11.72
CA VAL A 56 3.85 3.48 -12.88
C VAL A 56 4.88 2.36 -12.75
N ALA A 57 5.50 2.21 -11.56
CA ALA A 57 6.51 1.17 -11.34
C ALA A 57 5.96 -0.25 -11.51
N LYS A 58 4.74 -0.51 -11.04
CA LYS A 58 4.08 -1.82 -11.12
C LYS A 58 3.84 -2.31 -12.55
N GLU A 59 3.59 -1.41 -13.49
CA GLU A 59 3.29 -1.75 -14.89
C GLU A 59 4.53 -1.97 -15.75
N ILE A 60 5.74 -1.64 -15.25
CA ILE A 60 6.96 -1.79 -16.04
C ILE A 60 7.45 -3.24 -15.98
N GLU A 61 7.49 -3.87 -17.12
CA GLU A 61 8.07 -5.18 -17.37
C GLU A 61 8.94 -5.14 -18.62
N LEU A 62 10.13 -5.76 -18.57
CA LEU A 62 11.12 -5.70 -19.64
C LEU A 62 11.32 -7.09 -20.27
N GLU A 63 11.44 -7.16 -21.59
CA GLU A 63 11.66 -8.40 -22.32
C GLU A 63 12.97 -9.11 -21.91
N ASN A 64 14.04 -8.33 -21.72
CA ASN A 64 15.30 -8.88 -21.24
C ASN A 64 15.19 -9.24 -19.76
N ARG A 65 15.26 -10.53 -19.44
CA ARG A 65 15.07 -11.06 -18.08
C ARG A 65 16.06 -10.51 -17.07
N PHE A 66 17.31 -10.27 -17.45
CA PHE A 66 18.31 -9.71 -16.55
C PHE A 66 18.04 -8.23 -16.26
N GLN A 67 17.67 -7.46 -17.28
CA GLN A 67 17.24 -6.07 -17.07
C GLN A 67 15.96 -6.02 -16.25
N ASN A 68 15.03 -6.94 -16.53
CA ASN A 68 13.78 -7.03 -15.77
C ASN A 68 14.02 -7.29 -14.28
N MET A 69 15.00 -8.15 -13.92
CA MET A 69 15.37 -8.33 -12.51
C MET A 69 15.83 -7.01 -11.85
N GLY A 70 16.62 -6.19 -12.55
CA GLY A 70 17.01 -4.86 -12.06
C GLY A 70 15.80 -3.93 -11.87
N ALA A 71 14.87 -3.92 -12.81
CA ALA A 71 13.63 -3.17 -12.72
C ALA A 71 12.74 -3.66 -11.54
N GLN A 72 12.57 -4.99 -11.39
CA GLN A 72 11.77 -5.57 -10.32
C GLN A 72 12.30 -5.24 -8.92
N MET A 73 13.62 -5.16 -8.73
CA MET A 73 14.20 -4.75 -7.46
C MET A 73 13.86 -3.30 -7.09
N VAL A 74 13.82 -2.39 -8.07
CA VAL A 74 13.39 -1.00 -7.83
C VAL A 74 11.87 -0.89 -7.66
N LYS A 75 11.11 -1.72 -8.36
CA LYS A 75 9.66 -1.87 -8.11
C LYS A 75 9.37 -2.25 -6.66
N GLU A 76 10.18 -3.15 -6.07
CA GLU A 76 10.08 -3.52 -4.66
C GLU A 76 10.35 -2.32 -3.73
N VAL A 77 11.31 -1.42 -4.08
CA VAL A 77 11.53 -0.18 -3.32
C VAL A 77 10.27 0.69 -3.27
N ALA A 78 9.64 0.91 -4.42
CA ALA A 78 8.42 1.71 -4.50
C ALA A 78 7.28 1.06 -3.71
N SER A 79 7.05 -0.25 -3.89
CA SER A 79 5.99 -1.00 -3.21
C SER A 79 6.17 -1.00 -1.69
N LYS A 80 7.39 -1.28 -1.19
CA LYS A 80 7.68 -1.26 0.25
C LYS A 80 7.53 0.14 0.86
N THR A 81 7.85 1.18 0.11
CA THR A 81 7.67 2.54 0.59
C THR A 81 6.19 2.90 0.69
N SER A 82 5.39 2.50 -0.29
CA SER A 82 3.92 2.60 -0.24
C SER A 82 3.35 1.84 0.96
N ASP A 83 3.75 0.58 1.17
CA ASP A 83 3.25 -0.27 2.26
C ASP A 83 3.50 0.35 3.66
N VAL A 84 4.66 0.99 3.87
CA VAL A 84 5.09 1.48 5.20
C VAL A 84 4.67 2.92 5.45
N ALA A 85 4.77 3.77 4.44
CA ALA A 85 4.56 5.22 4.58
C ALA A 85 3.38 5.74 3.76
N GLY A 86 2.87 4.94 2.82
CA GLY A 86 1.74 5.27 1.95
C GLY A 86 2.01 6.32 0.89
N ASP A 87 3.19 6.94 0.91
CA ASP A 87 3.63 7.98 -0.02
C ASP A 87 5.17 7.93 -0.17
N GLY A 88 5.75 8.78 -1.02
CA GLY A 88 7.20 8.90 -1.23
C GLY A 88 7.79 7.85 -2.17
N THR A 89 6.97 7.13 -2.91
CA THR A 89 7.37 6.04 -3.84
C THR A 89 8.30 6.54 -4.95
N THR A 90 7.98 7.69 -5.53
CA THR A 90 8.81 8.35 -6.55
C THR A 90 10.15 8.81 -5.97
N THR A 91 10.15 9.42 -4.78
CA THR A 91 11.38 9.84 -4.08
C THR A 91 12.28 8.64 -3.77
N ALA A 92 11.71 7.54 -3.30
CA ALA A 92 12.45 6.31 -3.04
C ALA A 92 13.10 5.73 -4.31
N THR A 93 12.37 5.74 -5.42
CA THR A 93 12.86 5.29 -6.73
C THR A 93 14.03 6.16 -7.23
N VAL A 94 13.92 7.48 -7.10
CA VAL A 94 14.99 8.44 -7.46
C VAL A 94 16.23 8.23 -6.60
N LEU A 95 16.05 8.04 -5.29
CA LEU A 95 17.15 7.76 -4.37
C LEU A 95 17.83 6.43 -4.67
N ALA A 96 17.06 5.36 -4.96
CA ALA A 96 17.62 4.07 -5.33
C ALA A 96 18.44 4.15 -6.62
N GLN A 97 17.95 4.87 -7.63
CA GLN A 97 18.68 5.13 -8.86
C GLN A 97 19.99 5.86 -8.59
N ALA A 98 19.95 6.90 -7.78
CA ALA A 98 21.12 7.71 -7.48
C ALA A 98 22.18 6.92 -6.69
N ILE A 99 21.78 6.21 -5.64
CA ILE A 99 22.68 5.38 -4.82
C ILE A 99 23.35 4.31 -5.69
N TYR A 100 22.56 3.60 -6.52
CA TYR A 100 23.11 2.56 -7.37
C TYR A 100 24.08 3.11 -8.42
N ASN A 101 23.69 4.17 -9.14
CA ASN A 101 24.52 4.74 -10.21
C ASN A 101 25.84 5.34 -9.68
N GLU A 102 25.81 6.01 -8.54
CA GLU A 102 27.05 6.53 -7.92
C GLU A 102 27.93 5.38 -7.37
N GLY A 103 27.31 4.37 -6.73
CA GLY A 103 28.02 3.23 -6.21
C GLY A 103 28.64 2.35 -7.33
N ALA A 104 27.93 2.14 -8.42
CA ALA A 104 28.42 1.36 -9.57
C ALA A 104 29.69 1.95 -10.19
N LYS A 105 29.82 3.28 -10.22
CA LYS A 105 31.05 3.96 -10.67
C LYS A 105 32.26 3.59 -9.79
N LEU A 106 32.06 3.57 -8.47
CA LEU A 106 33.12 3.26 -7.52
C LEU A 106 33.48 1.77 -7.52
N VAL A 107 32.51 0.89 -7.69
CA VAL A 107 32.77 -0.55 -7.89
C VAL A 107 33.54 -0.80 -9.19
N ALA A 108 33.19 -0.09 -10.27
CA ALA A 108 33.93 -0.16 -11.54
C ALA A 108 35.36 0.39 -11.41
N ALA A 109 35.60 1.34 -10.51
CA ALA A 109 36.93 1.85 -10.18
C ALA A 109 37.75 0.91 -9.28
N GLY A 110 37.19 -0.23 -8.86
CA GLY A 110 37.89 -1.28 -8.09
C GLY A 110 37.71 -1.21 -6.58
N LEU A 111 36.83 -0.35 -6.06
CA LEU A 111 36.52 -0.33 -4.62
C LEU A 111 35.68 -1.54 -4.22
N ASN A 112 35.91 -2.03 -2.99
CA ASN A 112 35.19 -3.17 -2.44
C ASN A 112 33.70 -2.85 -2.21
N PRO A 113 32.75 -3.53 -2.91
CA PRO A 113 31.32 -3.24 -2.76
C PRO A 113 30.78 -3.49 -1.35
N MET A 114 31.40 -4.39 -0.57
CA MET A 114 30.98 -4.66 0.81
C MET A 114 31.34 -3.49 1.76
N ASP A 115 32.48 -2.84 1.55
CA ASP A 115 32.87 -1.67 2.34
C ASP A 115 32.06 -0.43 1.92
N LEU A 116 31.79 -0.27 0.64
CA LEU A 116 30.83 0.72 0.14
C LEU A 116 29.46 0.54 0.80
N LYS A 117 28.95 -0.70 0.86
CA LYS A 117 27.67 -1.00 1.53
C LYS A 117 27.69 -0.60 3.00
N ARG A 118 28.74 -0.96 3.76
CA ARG A 118 28.88 -0.56 5.17
C ARG A 118 28.86 0.96 5.35
N GLY A 119 29.52 1.68 4.44
CA GLY A 119 29.52 3.14 4.42
C GLY A 119 28.16 3.73 4.09
N ILE A 120 27.44 3.15 3.12
CA ILE A 120 26.04 3.52 2.79
C ILE A 120 25.14 3.31 4.00
N ASP A 121 25.18 2.13 4.63
CA ASP A 121 24.36 1.80 5.80
C ASP A 121 24.60 2.80 6.96
N ALA A 122 25.87 3.12 7.26
CA ALA A 122 26.24 4.09 8.29
C ALA A 122 25.78 5.52 7.93
N GLY A 123 25.94 5.93 6.68
CA GLY A 123 25.50 7.23 6.18
C GLY A 123 23.99 7.40 6.27
N VAL A 124 23.24 6.38 5.84
CA VAL A 124 21.76 6.37 5.91
C VAL A 124 21.29 6.44 7.37
N ALA A 125 21.88 5.67 8.27
CA ALA A 125 21.53 5.71 9.69
C ALA A 125 21.73 7.13 10.28
N ALA A 126 22.84 7.80 9.95
CA ALA A 126 23.12 9.17 10.40
C ALA A 126 22.12 10.19 9.82
N VAL A 127 21.82 10.10 8.52
CA VAL A 127 20.84 10.98 7.86
C VAL A 127 19.45 10.79 8.46
N VAL A 128 19.00 9.55 8.66
CA VAL A 128 17.70 9.23 9.26
C VAL A 128 17.58 9.76 10.68
N ALA A 129 18.63 9.60 11.50
CA ALA A 129 18.65 10.15 12.86
C ALA A 129 18.55 11.69 12.84
N HIS A 130 19.22 12.34 11.90
CA HIS A 130 19.15 13.79 11.76
C HIS A 130 17.76 14.26 11.28
N ILE A 131 17.16 13.60 10.29
CA ILE A 131 15.80 13.89 9.83
C ILE A 131 14.81 13.78 10.98
N LYS A 132 14.88 12.72 11.80
CA LYS A 132 14.05 12.58 13.00
C LYS A 132 14.25 13.71 14.00
N SER A 133 15.49 14.19 14.17
CA SER A 133 15.76 15.32 15.08
C SER A 133 15.23 16.67 14.58
N MET A 134 15.00 16.82 13.28
CA MET A 134 14.40 18.02 12.67
C MET A 134 12.88 17.99 12.70
N ALA A 135 12.28 16.84 12.98
CA ALA A 135 10.83 16.65 12.94
C ALA A 135 10.12 17.58 13.93
N THR A 136 9.08 18.24 13.47
CA THR A 136 8.17 19.03 14.30
C THR A 136 6.80 18.37 14.32
N PRO A 137 6.18 18.15 15.50
CA PRO A 137 4.83 17.61 15.57
C PRO A 137 3.83 18.50 14.83
N THR A 138 2.84 17.89 14.18
CA THR A 138 1.74 18.63 13.56
C THR A 138 0.92 19.39 14.61
N LYS A 139 0.66 20.68 14.38
CA LYS A 139 0.03 21.58 15.35
C LYS A 139 -1.49 21.74 15.20
N GLY A 140 -2.10 21.05 14.25
CA GLY A 140 -3.54 21.11 14.08
C GLY A 140 -4.02 20.94 12.64
N LYS A 141 -5.23 21.45 12.36
CA LYS A 141 -5.91 21.30 11.07
C LYS A 141 -5.07 21.88 9.90
N GLU A 142 -4.40 23.00 10.12
CA GLU A 142 -3.68 23.71 9.07
C GLU A 142 -2.48 22.90 8.54
N ASP A 143 -1.65 22.35 9.43
CA ASP A 143 -0.52 21.50 9.02
C ASP A 143 -1.00 20.24 8.27
N ILE A 144 -2.10 19.64 8.74
CA ILE A 144 -2.70 18.46 8.08
C ILE A 144 -3.21 18.83 6.68
N ALA A 145 -3.89 19.96 6.54
CA ALA A 145 -4.36 20.46 5.25
C ALA A 145 -3.18 20.74 4.30
N GLN A 146 -2.10 21.33 4.78
CA GLN A 146 -0.89 21.60 4.00
C GLN A 146 -0.24 20.30 3.51
N VAL A 147 -0.04 19.31 4.39
CA VAL A 147 0.49 18.00 4.00
C VAL A 147 -0.41 17.34 2.95
N GLY A 148 -1.72 17.32 3.19
CA GLY A 148 -2.69 16.77 2.24
C GLY A 148 -2.66 17.48 0.89
N THR A 149 -2.56 18.81 0.88
CA THR A 149 -2.44 19.62 -0.34
C THR A 149 -1.16 19.29 -1.12
N ILE A 150 -0.01 19.19 -0.44
CA ILE A 150 1.27 18.86 -1.08
C ILE A 150 1.21 17.46 -1.70
N SER A 151 0.78 16.46 -0.94
CA SER A 151 0.67 15.08 -1.43
C SER A 151 -0.39 14.95 -2.55
N ALA A 152 -1.46 15.77 -2.51
CA ALA A 152 -2.44 15.87 -3.58
C ALA A 152 -1.99 16.72 -4.79
N ASN A 153 -0.69 16.94 -4.98
CA ASN A 153 -0.14 17.75 -6.09
C ASN A 153 -0.61 19.22 -6.13
N GLY A 154 -0.86 19.82 -4.98
CA GLY A 154 -1.28 21.22 -4.85
C GLY A 154 -2.80 21.43 -4.83
N ASP A 155 -3.60 20.36 -4.75
CA ASP A 155 -5.05 20.41 -4.64
C ASP A 155 -5.48 20.73 -3.20
N ALA A 156 -5.77 22.02 -2.95
CA ALA A 156 -6.16 22.48 -1.61
C ALA A 156 -7.53 21.94 -1.16
N GLU A 157 -8.45 21.64 -2.07
CA GLU A 157 -9.76 21.06 -1.75
C GLU A 157 -9.59 19.68 -1.11
N ILE A 158 -8.71 18.86 -1.66
CA ILE A 158 -8.38 17.54 -1.10
C ILE A 158 -7.73 17.69 0.29
N GLY A 159 -6.75 18.59 0.43
CA GLY A 159 -6.09 18.84 1.72
C GLY A 159 -7.05 19.27 2.82
N GLU A 160 -7.94 20.22 2.54
CA GLU A 160 -8.96 20.69 3.49
C GLU A 160 -9.97 19.58 3.85
N MET A 161 -10.39 18.78 2.87
CA MET A 161 -11.34 17.70 3.07
C MET A 161 -10.76 16.62 4.00
N ILE A 162 -9.49 16.24 3.81
CA ILE A 162 -8.78 15.28 4.68
C ILE A 162 -8.62 15.86 6.09
N ALA A 163 -8.21 17.12 6.21
CA ALA A 163 -8.05 17.77 7.51
C ALA A 163 -9.38 17.86 8.27
N GLU A 164 -10.49 18.13 7.57
CA GLU A 164 -11.82 18.13 8.17
C GLU A 164 -12.27 16.71 8.57
N ALA A 165 -12.00 15.71 7.74
CA ALA A 165 -12.26 14.30 8.06
C ALA A 165 -11.52 13.90 9.35
N MET A 166 -10.20 14.17 9.43
CA MET A 166 -9.39 13.86 10.61
C MET A 166 -9.86 14.61 11.86
N ARG A 167 -10.34 15.85 11.71
CA ARG A 167 -10.92 16.62 12.82
C ARG A 167 -12.19 15.96 13.37
N LYS A 168 -13.05 15.42 12.48
CA LYS A 168 -14.34 14.80 12.86
C LYS A 168 -14.15 13.45 13.53
N VAL A 169 -13.29 12.59 12.99
CA VAL A 169 -13.09 11.23 13.51
C VAL A 169 -11.95 11.12 14.53
N GLY A 170 -11.11 12.14 14.65
CA GLY A 170 -9.96 12.15 15.56
C GLY A 170 -8.75 11.37 15.01
N LYS A 171 -7.67 11.32 15.82
CA LYS A 171 -6.39 10.71 15.40
C LYS A 171 -6.49 9.20 15.16
N GLU A 172 -7.32 8.52 15.96
CA GLU A 172 -7.56 7.06 15.88
C GLU A 172 -8.73 6.71 14.96
N GLY A 173 -9.41 7.72 14.42
CA GLY A 173 -10.57 7.54 13.55
C GLY A 173 -10.17 7.03 12.15
N VAL A 174 -11.11 6.35 11.52
CA VAL A 174 -10.92 5.76 10.19
C VAL A 174 -11.45 6.72 9.12
N ILE A 175 -10.68 6.87 8.06
CA ILE A 175 -11.10 7.60 6.87
C ILE A 175 -11.00 6.64 5.68
N THR A 176 -12.09 6.48 4.95
CA THR A 176 -12.17 5.68 3.73
C THR A 176 -12.43 6.57 2.53
N VAL A 177 -11.96 6.14 1.36
CA VAL A 177 -12.16 6.88 0.10
C VAL A 177 -13.02 6.04 -0.83
N GLU A 178 -14.13 6.59 -1.28
CA GLU A 178 -15.10 5.94 -2.16
C GLU A 178 -15.33 6.75 -3.43
N GLU A 179 -15.89 6.12 -4.44
CA GLU A 179 -16.34 6.79 -5.66
C GLU A 179 -17.73 7.39 -5.45
N ALA A 180 -17.89 8.67 -5.76
CA ALA A 180 -19.20 9.32 -5.76
C ALA A 180 -19.97 8.96 -7.04
N LYS A 181 -21.29 9.03 -6.95
CA LYS A 181 -22.17 8.98 -8.12
C LYS A 181 -22.39 10.37 -8.74
N THR A 182 -21.87 11.40 -8.08
CA THR A 182 -22.00 12.81 -8.44
C THR A 182 -20.67 13.36 -8.96
N MET A 183 -20.69 14.52 -9.60
CA MET A 183 -19.48 15.19 -10.06
C MET A 183 -18.70 15.89 -8.94
N THR A 184 -19.34 16.12 -7.79
CA THR A 184 -18.77 16.80 -6.62
C THR A 184 -18.27 15.79 -5.61
N SER A 185 -17.14 16.11 -4.96
CA SER A 185 -16.64 15.33 -3.83
C SER A 185 -17.35 15.72 -2.53
N GLU A 186 -17.61 14.76 -1.65
CA GLU A 186 -18.37 14.93 -0.42
C GLU A 186 -17.69 14.22 0.75
N LEU A 187 -17.89 14.75 1.96
CA LEU A 187 -17.41 14.16 3.21
C LEU A 187 -18.58 13.80 4.11
N ASP A 188 -18.79 12.52 4.34
CA ASP A 188 -19.75 11.98 5.28
C ASP A 188 -19.05 11.37 6.51
N VAL A 189 -19.76 11.31 7.64
CA VAL A 189 -19.30 10.56 8.83
C VAL A 189 -20.41 9.63 9.25
N VAL A 190 -20.09 8.36 9.36
CA VAL A 190 -21.02 7.27 9.69
C VAL A 190 -20.52 6.45 10.87
N GLU A 191 -21.42 5.69 11.47
CA GLU A 191 -21.05 4.70 12.49
C GLU A 191 -20.17 3.61 11.86
N GLY A 192 -19.10 3.25 12.55
CA GLY A 192 -18.16 2.25 12.02
C GLY A 192 -16.91 2.12 12.87
N MET A 193 -16.10 1.11 12.59
CA MET A 193 -14.81 0.93 13.24
C MET A 193 -13.84 0.12 12.39
N GLN A 194 -12.56 0.28 12.65
CA GLN A 194 -11.50 -0.56 12.10
C GLN A 194 -10.77 -1.32 13.21
N PHE A 195 -10.32 -2.53 12.90
CA PHE A 195 -9.46 -3.32 13.77
C PHE A 195 -8.34 -4.02 12.98
N ASP A 196 -7.23 -4.29 13.66
CA ASP A 196 -5.98 -4.79 13.09
C ASP A 196 -6.04 -6.31 12.92
N ARG A 197 -6.82 -6.79 11.96
CA ARG A 197 -6.85 -8.17 11.48
C ARG A 197 -7.34 -8.18 10.05
N GLY A 198 -6.57 -8.78 9.16
CA GLY A 198 -6.91 -8.96 7.76
C GLY A 198 -7.52 -10.31 7.45
N TYR A 199 -7.70 -10.59 6.17
CA TYR A 199 -8.28 -11.84 5.68
C TYR A 199 -7.38 -13.04 6.00
N LEU A 200 -7.99 -14.19 6.31
CA LEU A 200 -7.29 -15.45 6.58
C LEU A 200 -6.72 -16.11 5.31
N SER A 201 -7.20 -15.72 4.15
CA SER A 201 -6.73 -16.24 2.87
C SER A 201 -6.86 -15.19 1.77
N ALA A 202 -5.80 -15.02 0.98
CA ALA A 202 -5.80 -14.14 -0.19
C ALA A 202 -6.82 -14.58 -1.26
N TYR A 203 -7.29 -15.81 -1.22
CA TYR A 203 -8.36 -16.28 -2.11
C TYR A 203 -9.71 -15.63 -1.85
N PHE A 204 -9.91 -14.95 -0.73
CA PHE A 204 -11.12 -14.15 -0.47
C PHE A 204 -11.12 -12.81 -1.21
N VAL A 205 -9.99 -12.33 -1.69
CA VAL A 205 -9.83 -11.04 -2.39
C VAL A 205 -10.85 -10.89 -3.52
N THR A 206 -11.51 -9.74 -3.56
CA THR A 206 -12.47 -9.35 -4.60
C THR A 206 -11.90 -8.29 -5.54
N ASP A 207 -10.99 -7.44 -5.04
CA ASP A 207 -10.25 -6.45 -5.78
C ASP A 207 -8.76 -6.85 -5.82
N THR A 208 -8.33 -7.44 -6.92
CA THR A 208 -6.98 -7.96 -7.09
C THR A 208 -5.93 -6.86 -7.32
N GLU A 209 -6.33 -5.68 -7.77
CA GLU A 209 -5.40 -4.55 -7.95
C GLU A 209 -4.96 -4.00 -6.59
N ARG A 210 -5.89 -3.95 -5.62
CA ARG A 210 -5.66 -3.46 -4.26
C ARG A 210 -5.38 -4.57 -3.25
N MET A 211 -5.56 -5.83 -3.64
CA MET A 211 -5.50 -6.98 -2.74
C MET A 211 -6.47 -6.85 -1.54
N GLU A 212 -7.68 -6.38 -1.81
CA GLU A 212 -8.73 -6.14 -0.81
C GLU A 212 -9.96 -7.02 -1.06
N VAL A 213 -10.69 -7.29 0.02
CA VAL A 213 -12.04 -7.85 -0.01
C VAL A 213 -13.02 -6.71 0.24
N VAL A 214 -13.92 -6.44 -0.69
CA VAL A 214 -14.98 -5.43 -0.54
C VAL A 214 -16.33 -6.14 -0.61
N LEU A 215 -17.09 -6.06 0.49
CA LEU A 215 -18.43 -6.68 0.61
C LEU A 215 -19.45 -5.60 0.97
N ASN A 216 -20.45 -5.43 0.15
CA ASN A 216 -21.54 -4.47 0.34
C ASN A 216 -22.78 -5.15 0.89
N ASP A 217 -23.51 -4.50 1.79
CA ASP A 217 -24.73 -5.02 2.46
C ASP A 217 -24.52 -6.41 3.09
N ALA A 218 -23.36 -6.57 3.76
CA ALA A 218 -22.89 -7.84 4.26
C ALA A 218 -23.47 -8.21 5.61
N TYR A 219 -23.72 -9.52 5.81
CA TYR A 219 -23.91 -10.10 7.13
C TYR A 219 -22.57 -10.23 7.87
N VAL A 220 -22.61 -10.15 9.19
CA VAL A 220 -21.46 -10.28 10.08
C VAL A 220 -21.73 -11.38 11.10
N LEU A 221 -21.02 -12.48 11.01
CA LEU A 221 -21.01 -13.53 12.02
C LEU A 221 -19.86 -13.30 12.98
N ILE A 222 -20.16 -13.13 14.26
CA ILE A 222 -19.18 -12.87 15.32
C ILE A 222 -19.13 -14.06 16.26
N HIS A 223 -17.97 -14.73 16.34
CA HIS A 223 -17.80 -15.93 17.15
C HIS A 223 -16.55 -15.85 18.03
N GLU A 224 -16.71 -16.21 19.31
CA GLU A 224 -15.61 -16.15 20.30
C GLU A 224 -14.51 -17.17 20.04
N LYS A 225 -14.90 -18.39 19.60
CA LYS A 225 -14.02 -19.52 19.46
C LYS A 225 -13.50 -19.72 18.04
N LYS A 226 -12.54 -20.63 17.93
CA LYS A 226 -12.03 -21.12 16.66
C LYS A 226 -13.08 -22.00 15.95
N ILE A 227 -13.15 -21.85 14.63
CA ILE A 227 -14.04 -22.60 13.75
C ILE A 227 -13.18 -23.51 12.87
N SER A 228 -13.21 -24.82 13.11
CA SER A 228 -12.49 -25.81 12.30
C SER A 228 -13.42 -26.79 11.59
N ASN A 229 -14.63 -26.97 12.12
CA ASN A 229 -15.63 -27.92 11.64
C ASN A 229 -16.69 -27.21 10.79
N MET A 230 -16.78 -27.62 9.52
CA MET A 230 -17.74 -27.04 8.58
C MET A 230 -19.20 -27.33 8.95
N LYS A 231 -19.48 -28.44 9.61
CA LYS A 231 -20.86 -28.85 9.97
C LYS A 231 -21.56 -27.83 10.86
N GLU A 232 -20.81 -27.17 11.75
CA GLU A 232 -21.35 -26.16 12.65
C GLU A 232 -21.79 -24.88 11.93
N LEU A 233 -21.10 -24.53 10.82
CA LEU A 233 -21.40 -23.35 10.00
C LEU A 233 -22.49 -23.60 8.97
N LEU A 234 -22.71 -24.85 8.57
CA LEU A 234 -23.57 -25.20 7.43
C LEU A 234 -24.97 -24.57 7.51
N PRO A 235 -25.70 -24.61 8.65
CA PRO A 235 -27.04 -24.04 8.74
C PRO A 235 -27.09 -22.52 8.47
N VAL A 236 -26.09 -21.79 8.94
CA VAL A 236 -25.99 -20.34 8.71
C VAL A 236 -25.63 -20.05 7.26
N LEU A 237 -24.66 -20.78 6.70
CA LEU A 237 -24.24 -20.59 5.32
C LEU A 237 -25.35 -20.86 4.31
N GLU A 238 -26.17 -21.88 4.54
CA GLU A 238 -27.35 -22.16 3.70
C GLU A 238 -28.38 -21.03 3.74
N GLN A 239 -28.60 -20.43 4.92
CA GLN A 239 -29.50 -19.29 5.06
C GLN A 239 -28.96 -18.07 4.32
N VAL A 240 -27.65 -17.77 4.48
CA VAL A 240 -26.99 -16.65 3.80
C VAL A 240 -26.97 -16.83 2.28
N ALA A 241 -26.64 -18.05 1.81
CA ALA A 241 -26.66 -18.39 0.39
C ALA A 241 -28.02 -18.16 -0.26
N LYS A 242 -29.13 -18.54 0.44
CA LYS A 242 -30.50 -18.28 -0.04
C LYS A 242 -30.84 -16.80 -0.18
N GLN A 243 -30.21 -15.94 0.62
CA GLN A 243 -30.39 -14.49 0.54
C GLN A 243 -29.53 -13.84 -0.55
N GLY A 244 -28.49 -14.52 -1.02
CA GLY A 244 -27.55 -13.97 -2.00
C GLY A 244 -26.69 -12.80 -1.48
N LYS A 245 -26.66 -12.57 -0.17
CA LYS A 245 -25.89 -11.50 0.45
C LYS A 245 -24.49 -11.97 0.87
N PRO A 246 -23.49 -11.10 0.88
CA PRO A 246 -22.17 -11.41 1.39
C PRO A 246 -22.16 -11.70 2.90
N LEU A 247 -21.18 -12.47 3.35
CA LEU A 247 -20.94 -12.78 4.76
C LEU A 247 -19.49 -12.54 5.15
N VAL A 248 -19.28 -11.85 6.26
CA VAL A 248 -17.98 -11.81 6.94
C VAL A 248 -18.07 -12.64 8.22
N ILE A 249 -17.11 -13.53 8.41
CA ILE A 249 -16.95 -14.33 9.63
C ILE A 249 -15.80 -13.74 10.43
N ILE A 250 -16.08 -13.27 11.64
CA ILE A 250 -15.11 -12.78 12.62
C ILE A 250 -15.03 -13.80 13.76
N ALA A 251 -13.96 -14.59 13.81
CA ALA A 251 -13.78 -15.64 14.80
C ALA A 251 -12.36 -15.62 15.39
N GLU A 252 -12.14 -16.31 16.52
CA GLU A 252 -10.79 -16.46 17.06
C GLU A 252 -9.80 -16.92 16.00
N ASP A 253 -10.20 -17.93 15.24
CA ASP A 253 -9.54 -18.41 14.03
C ASP A 253 -10.54 -19.19 13.17
N VAL A 254 -10.26 -19.32 11.89
CA VAL A 254 -10.97 -20.23 10.99
C VAL A 254 -9.92 -21.03 10.24
N ASP A 255 -9.91 -22.35 10.41
CA ASP A 255 -8.87 -23.18 9.79
C ASP A 255 -9.41 -24.55 9.31
N GLY A 256 -8.49 -25.41 8.88
CA GLY A 256 -8.78 -26.79 8.48
C GLY A 256 -9.86 -26.89 7.39
N GLU A 257 -10.80 -27.81 7.61
CA GLU A 257 -11.90 -28.07 6.68
C GLU A 257 -12.80 -26.87 6.47
N ALA A 258 -13.05 -26.09 7.53
CA ALA A 258 -13.91 -24.91 7.45
C ALA A 258 -13.32 -23.86 6.50
N LEU A 259 -12.06 -23.47 6.68
CA LEU A 259 -11.41 -22.48 5.81
C LEU A 259 -11.34 -22.96 4.36
N ALA A 260 -10.92 -24.23 4.15
CA ALA A 260 -10.82 -24.79 2.80
C ALA A 260 -12.17 -24.77 2.06
N THR A 261 -13.25 -25.14 2.75
CA THR A 261 -14.59 -25.16 2.17
C THR A 261 -15.11 -23.76 1.86
N LEU A 262 -14.84 -22.77 2.75
CA LEU A 262 -15.22 -21.37 2.49
C LEU A 262 -14.49 -20.82 1.26
N VAL A 263 -13.19 -21.09 1.12
CA VAL A 263 -12.39 -20.68 -0.04
C VAL A 263 -12.92 -21.33 -1.33
N VAL A 264 -13.19 -22.63 -1.32
CA VAL A 264 -13.72 -23.34 -2.51
C VAL A 264 -15.07 -22.77 -2.94
N ASN A 265 -15.98 -22.53 -1.99
CA ASN A 265 -17.31 -21.96 -2.32
C ASN A 265 -17.23 -20.52 -2.83
N LYS A 266 -16.29 -19.72 -2.31
CA LYS A 266 -16.02 -18.38 -2.85
C LYS A 266 -15.49 -18.46 -4.28
N LEU A 267 -14.51 -19.34 -4.55
CA LEU A 267 -13.92 -19.49 -5.89
C LEU A 267 -14.94 -20.01 -6.92
N ARG A 268 -15.90 -20.84 -6.49
CA ARG A 268 -17.02 -21.29 -7.31
C ARG A 268 -18.12 -20.24 -7.51
N GLY A 269 -18.04 -19.08 -6.83
CA GLY A 269 -19.06 -18.04 -6.88
C GLY A 269 -20.36 -18.39 -6.17
N THR A 270 -20.40 -19.48 -5.38
CA THR A 270 -21.58 -19.92 -4.64
C THR A 270 -21.84 -19.06 -3.41
N LEU A 271 -20.77 -18.54 -2.80
CA LEU A 271 -20.81 -17.66 -1.63
C LEU A 271 -19.90 -16.45 -1.83
N HIS A 272 -20.40 -15.29 -1.50
CA HIS A 272 -19.58 -14.07 -1.32
C HIS A 272 -19.17 -13.98 0.14
N ILE A 273 -17.97 -14.47 0.48
CA ILE A 273 -17.57 -14.64 1.87
C ILE A 273 -16.13 -14.25 2.12
N CYS A 274 -15.86 -13.75 3.33
CA CYS A 274 -14.54 -13.53 3.87
C CYS A 274 -14.49 -14.00 5.32
N ALA A 275 -13.36 -14.57 5.74
CA ALA A 275 -13.10 -14.92 7.12
C ALA A 275 -11.89 -14.14 7.63
N VAL A 276 -12.00 -13.56 8.83
CA VAL A 276 -10.97 -12.77 9.50
C VAL A 276 -10.82 -13.21 10.95
N LYS A 277 -9.62 -13.01 11.52
CA LYS A 277 -9.40 -13.24 12.96
C LYS A 277 -10.04 -12.15 13.79
N ALA A 278 -10.58 -12.55 14.94
CA ALA A 278 -11.07 -11.62 15.94
C ALA A 278 -9.92 -10.77 16.52
N PRO A 279 -10.15 -9.46 16.76
CA PRO A 279 -9.16 -8.59 17.37
C PRO A 279 -8.96 -8.91 18.86
N GLY A 280 -7.75 -8.67 19.36
CA GLY A 280 -7.41 -8.88 20.77
C GLY A 280 -7.18 -10.33 21.18
N PHE A 281 -6.96 -10.55 22.48
CA PHE A 281 -6.72 -11.87 23.10
C PHE A 281 -7.47 -11.96 24.42
N GLY A 282 -7.87 -13.19 24.81
CA GLY A 282 -8.54 -13.44 26.10
C GLY A 282 -9.80 -12.59 26.28
N ASP A 283 -9.97 -12.03 27.49
CA ASP A 283 -11.15 -11.23 27.85
C ASP A 283 -11.29 -9.96 26.99
N ARG A 284 -10.18 -9.39 26.53
CA ARG A 284 -10.21 -8.25 25.59
C ARG A 284 -10.85 -8.61 24.27
N ARG A 285 -10.57 -9.81 23.73
CA ARG A 285 -11.22 -10.30 22.53
C ARG A 285 -12.73 -10.36 22.71
N LYS A 286 -13.20 -10.92 23.82
CA LYS A 286 -14.64 -10.98 24.15
C LYS A 286 -15.27 -9.58 24.15
N GLU A 287 -14.62 -8.62 24.77
CA GLU A 287 -15.12 -7.28 24.84
C GLU A 287 -15.13 -6.55 23.48
N MET A 288 -14.10 -6.77 22.64
CA MET A 288 -14.07 -6.22 21.28
C MET A 288 -15.11 -6.87 20.36
N LEU A 289 -15.38 -8.17 20.53
CA LEU A 289 -16.46 -8.86 19.81
C LEU A 289 -17.85 -8.32 20.23
N LYS A 290 -18.04 -7.98 21.51
CA LYS A 290 -19.27 -7.29 21.97
C LYS A 290 -19.40 -5.90 21.36
N ASP A 291 -18.29 -5.15 21.23
CA ASP A 291 -18.30 -3.83 20.59
C ASP A 291 -18.72 -3.94 19.12
N LEU A 292 -18.17 -4.91 18.39
CA LEU A 292 -18.55 -5.20 17.01
C LEU A 292 -20.02 -5.65 16.89
N ALA A 293 -20.50 -6.47 17.82
CA ALA A 293 -21.90 -6.92 17.83
C ALA A 293 -22.86 -5.73 18.02
N VAL A 294 -22.57 -4.84 18.97
CA VAL A 294 -23.36 -3.62 19.18
C VAL A 294 -23.32 -2.70 17.95
N LEU A 295 -22.15 -2.54 17.33
CA LEU A 295 -21.98 -1.71 16.14
C LEU A 295 -22.76 -2.24 14.93
N THR A 296 -22.80 -3.55 14.75
CA THR A 296 -23.44 -4.19 13.59
C THR A 296 -24.88 -4.60 13.84
N GLY A 297 -25.37 -4.44 15.08
CA GLY A 297 -26.73 -4.82 15.48
C GLY A 297 -26.95 -6.33 15.55
N GLY A 298 -25.89 -7.13 15.66
CA GLY A 298 -25.94 -8.58 15.81
C GLY A 298 -25.61 -9.04 17.23
N GLN A 299 -25.34 -10.34 17.35
CA GLN A 299 -24.92 -10.95 18.62
C GLN A 299 -23.53 -11.58 18.51
N ALA A 300 -22.72 -11.43 19.55
CA ALA A 300 -21.49 -12.19 19.66
C ALA A 300 -21.82 -13.61 20.18
N VAL A 301 -21.50 -14.63 19.41
CA VAL A 301 -21.70 -16.03 19.79
C VAL A 301 -20.60 -16.41 20.78
N THR A 302 -20.93 -16.35 22.07
CA THR A 302 -20.02 -16.64 23.19
C THR A 302 -20.58 -17.80 24.04
N GLU A 303 -19.68 -18.48 24.75
CA GLU A 303 -20.11 -19.55 25.68
C GLU A 303 -21.02 -19.00 26.78
N ASP A 304 -20.78 -17.80 27.26
CA ASP A 304 -21.54 -17.18 28.33
C ASP A 304 -23.04 -17.01 27.99
N LEU A 305 -23.36 -16.89 26.68
CA LEU A 305 -24.73 -16.76 26.19
C LEU A 305 -25.37 -18.11 25.86
N GLY A 306 -24.60 -19.22 25.90
CA GLY A 306 -25.09 -20.55 25.55
C GLY A 306 -25.48 -20.71 24.07
N LEU A 307 -25.14 -19.76 23.20
CA LEU A 307 -25.41 -19.78 21.77
C LEU A 307 -24.44 -20.73 21.06
N LYS A 308 -25.00 -21.58 20.20
CA LYS A 308 -24.21 -22.47 19.33
C LYS A 308 -24.36 -22.06 17.88
N LEU A 309 -23.29 -22.20 17.09
CA LEU A 309 -23.29 -21.90 15.67
C LEU A 309 -24.40 -22.60 14.88
N GLU A 310 -24.68 -23.84 15.27
CA GLU A 310 -25.71 -24.70 14.62
C GLU A 310 -27.14 -24.13 14.73
N ASN A 311 -27.41 -23.31 15.77
CA ASN A 311 -28.73 -22.78 16.09
C ASN A 311 -28.93 -21.33 15.66
N LEU A 312 -27.94 -20.72 15.01
CA LEU A 312 -28.01 -19.32 14.59
C LEU A 312 -28.99 -19.13 13.45
N THR A 313 -29.66 -18.00 13.50
CA THR A 313 -30.52 -17.49 12.45
C THR A 313 -29.94 -16.20 11.86
N LEU A 314 -30.48 -15.75 10.73
CA LEU A 314 -30.07 -14.47 10.14
C LEU A 314 -30.33 -13.26 11.07
N ALA A 315 -31.26 -13.38 12.02
CA ALA A 315 -31.57 -12.33 12.99
C ALA A 315 -30.47 -12.15 14.05
N ASP A 316 -29.65 -13.16 14.26
CA ASP A 316 -28.54 -13.14 15.22
C ASP A 316 -27.28 -12.55 14.61
N LEU A 317 -27.22 -12.47 13.26
CA LEU A 317 -26.10 -11.90 12.52
C LEU A 317 -26.18 -10.37 12.56
N GLY A 318 -25.01 -9.75 12.73
CA GLY A 318 -24.89 -8.32 12.46
C GLY A 318 -24.98 -8.02 10.96
N THR A 319 -25.19 -6.75 10.63
CA THR A 319 -25.14 -6.27 9.25
C THR A 319 -24.36 -4.96 9.14
N ALA A 320 -23.72 -4.74 8.01
CA ALA A 320 -23.05 -3.49 7.71
C ALA A 320 -23.21 -3.17 6.22
N LYS A 321 -23.30 -1.88 5.91
CA LYS A 321 -23.47 -1.43 4.53
C LYS A 321 -22.24 -1.73 3.67
N ARG A 322 -21.04 -1.65 4.27
CA ARG A 322 -19.80 -2.00 3.61
C ARG A 322 -18.79 -2.55 4.61
N ILE A 323 -18.09 -3.60 4.19
CA ILE A 323 -16.94 -4.14 4.92
C ILE A 323 -15.77 -4.25 3.93
N THR A 324 -14.64 -3.66 4.30
CA THR A 324 -13.39 -3.75 3.54
C THR A 324 -12.36 -4.48 4.39
N VAL A 325 -11.72 -5.49 3.80
CA VAL A 325 -10.68 -6.28 4.48
C VAL A 325 -9.43 -6.31 3.61
N ASP A 326 -8.34 -5.78 4.12
CA ASP A 326 -7.01 -5.93 3.54
C ASP A 326 -6.21 -7.06 4.25
N LYS A 327 -4.92 -7.17 3.99
CA LYS A 327 -4.07 -8.20 4.61
C LYS A 327 -3.88 -7.98 6.13
N ASP A 328 -4.02 -6.76 6.61
CA ASP A 328 -3.69 -6.34 7.97
C ASP A 328 -4.90 -5.85 8.77
N ASN A 329 -5.92 -5.30 8.10
CA ASN A 329 -7.04 -4.59 8.72
C ASN A 329 -8.41 -5.05 8.21
N THR A 330 -9.42 -4.87 9.06
CA THR A 330 -10.84 -4.98 8.72
C THR A 330 -11.57 -3.71 9.12
N THR A 331 -12.23 -3.06 8.15
CA THR A 331 -13.02 -1.85 8.34
C THR A 331 -14.50 -2.15 8.14
N VAL A 332 -15.31 -1.88 9.16
CA VAL A 332 -16.77 -1.96 9.14
C VAL A 332 -17.32 -0.56 9.01
N VAL A 333 -18.12 -0.31 7.99
CA VAL A 333 -18.69 1.01 7.65
C VAL A 333 -20.21 0.91 7.68
N ASP A 334 -20.85 1.85 8.37
CA ASP A 334 -22.31 1.98 8.51
C ASP A 334 -22.95 0.66 8.98
N GLY A 335 -22.58 0.25 10.21
CA GLY A 335 -23.16 -0.90 10.89
C GLY A 335 -24.60 -0.61 11.30
N ALA A 336 -25.45 -1.64 11.27
CA ALA A 336 -26.90 -1.51 11.56
C ALA A 336 -27.22 -1.43 13.06
N GLY A 337 -26.23 -1.25 13.93
CA GLY A 337 -26.42 -1.09 15.37
C GLY A 337 -27.23 0.15 15.72
N LYS A 338 -28.06 0.03 16.76
CA LYS A 338 -28.86 1.18 17.22
C LYS A 338 -27.97 2.17 17.93
N LYS A 339 -28.05 3.44 17.57
CA LYS A 339 -27.28 4.51 18.16
C LYS A 339 -27.38 4.56 19.70
N THR A 340 -28.57 4.28 20.24
CA THR A 340 -28.80 4.21 21.69
C THR A 340 -28.00 3.10 22.37
N GLU A 341 -27.82 1.95 21.71
CA GLU A 341 -27.05 0.81 22.22
C GLU A 341 -25.53 1.11 22.14
N ILE A 342 -25.08 1.73 21.03
CA ILE A 342 -23.70 2.20 20.86
C ILE A 342 -23.36 3.23 21.95
N GLU A 343 -24.22 4.23 22.18
CA GLU A 343 -24.02 5.23 23.23
C GLU A 343 -24.01 4.61 24.65
N ALA A 344 -24.85 3.61 24.90
CA ALA A 344 -24.85 2.88 26.17
C ALA A 344 -23.51 2.13 26.35
N ARG A 345 -23.02 1.50 25.29
CA ARG A 345 -21.72 0.83 25.31
C ARG A 345 -20.56 1.80 25.57
N VAL A 346 -20.57 2.95 24.90
CA VAL A 346 -19.61 4.05 25.14
C VAL A 346 -19.60 4.48 26.60
N ARG A 347 -20.80 4.68 27.22
CA ARG A 347 -20.88 5.02 28.66
C ARG A 347 -20.27 3.94 29.55
N THR A 348 -20.50 2.67 29.23
CA THR A 348 -19.90 1.55 29.98
C THR A 348 -18.37 1.58 29.92
N ILE A 349 -17.80 1.79 28.73
CA ILE A 349 -16.34 1.86 28.58
C ILE A 349 -15.75 3.07 29.32
N ARG A 350 -16.41 4.25 29.26
CA ARG A 350 -15.97 5.43 30.02
C ARG A 350 -15.93 5.16 31.52
N LYS A 351 -16.94 4.49 32.05
CA LYS A 351 -16.97 4.10 33.46
C LYS A 351 -15.83 3.16 33.82
N GLN A 352 -15.53 2.17 32.95
CA GLN A 352 -14.38 1.27 33.14
C GLN A 352 -13.03 2.03 33.13
N ILE A 353 -12.88 3.08 32.31
CA ILE A 353 -11.69 3.94 32.30
C ILE A 353 -11.52 4.69 33.63
N GLU A 354 -12.62 5.15 34.23
CA GLU A 354 -12.60 5.84 35.51
C GLU A 354 -12.32 4.90 36.70
N GLU A 355 -12.80 3.66 36.64
CA GLU A 355 -12.68 2.66 37.70
C GLU A 355 -11.34 1.90 37.68
N THR A 356 -10.66 1.81 36.53
CA THR A 356 -9.41 1.04 36.43
C THR A 356 -8.24 1.73 37.13
N THR A 357 -7.47 0.95 37.89
CA THR A 357 -6.23 1.39 38.54
C THR A 357 -4.98 1.10 37.73
N SER A 358 -5.10 0.30 36.66
CA SER A 358 -4.01 -0.07 35.76
C SER A 358 -3.86 0.95 34.62
N ASP A 359 -2.71 1.58 34.51
CA ASP A 359 -2.44 2.53 33.42
C ASP A 359 -2.49 1.85 32.05
N TYR A 360 -2.02 0.61 31.95
CA TYR A 360 -2.08 -0.18 30.74
C TYR A 360 -3.52 -0.52 30.33
N ASP A 361 -4.38 -0.91 31.28
CA ASP A 361 -5.79 -1.18 30.97
C ASP A 361 -6.53 0.10 30.62
N ARG A 362 -6.19 1.20 31.28
CA ARG A 362 -6.74 2.54 30.96
C ARG A 362 -6.40 2.93 29.51
N GLU A 363 -5.16 2.77 29.08
CA GLU A 363 -4.74 3.03 27.71
C GLU A 363 -5.54 2.18 26.71
N LYS A 364 -5.68 0.88 26.97
CA LYS A 364 -6.41 -0.03 26.08
C LYS A 364 -7.92 0.20 26.05
N LEU A 365 -8.50 0.64 27.14
CA LEU A 365 -9.90 1.07 27.19
C LEU A 365 -10.10 2.39 26.42
N GLN A 366 -9.15 3.34 26.52
CA GLN A 366 -9.18 4.58 25.75
C GLN A 366 -9.07 4.33 24.25
N GLU A 367 -8.17 3.43 23.82
CA GLU A 367 -8.05 3.00 22.42
C GLU A 367 -9.37 2.41 21.91
N ARG A 368 -9.99 1.52 22.68
CA ARG A 368 -11.27 0.90 22.35
C ARG A 368 -12.42 1.91 22.27
N LEU A 369 -12.45 2.86 23.22
CA LEU A 369 -13.41 3.96 23.22
C LEU A 369 -13.25 4.83 21.96
N ALA A 370 -12.02 5.19 21.62
CA ALA A 370 -11.73 6.02 20.45
C ALA A 370 -12.19 5.36 19.14
N LYS A 371 -11.96 4.05 18.99
CA LYS A 371 -12.44 3.27 17.83
C LYS A 371 -13.96 3.24 17.71
N LEU A 372 -14.68 3.18 18.82
CA LEU A 372 -16.15 3.11 18.82
C LEU A 372 -16.81 4.49 18.66
N VAL A 373 -16.20 5.55 19.23
CA VAL A 373 -16.74 6.94 19.19
C VAL A 373 -16.36 7.66 17.91
N GLY A 374 -15.17 7.37 17.35
CA GLY A 374 -14.63 8.08 16.20
C GLY A 374 -15.46 7.89 14.92
N GLY A 375 -16.14 6.78 14.77
CA GLY A 375 -16.84 6.43 13.53
C GLY A 375 -15.90 6.26 12.34
N VAL A 376 -16.46 6.33 11.15
CA VAL A 376 -15.73 6.29 9.87
C VAL A 376 -16.10 7.52 9.06
N ALA A 377 -15.09 8.32 8.68
CA ALA A 377 -15.28 9.37 7.69
C ALA A 377 -15.16 8.77 6.28
N ILE A 378 -16.11 9.07 5.42
CA ILE A 378 -16.14 8.62 4.04
C ILE A 378 -15.92 9.82 3.13
N ILE A 379 -14.79 9.85 2.44
CA ILE A 379 -14.53 10.82 1.39
C ILE A 379 -15.04 10.22 0.08
N ARG A 380 -16.15 10.72 -0.45
CA ARG A 380 -16.65 10.34 -1.77
C ARG A 380 -16.08 11.26 -2.81
N VAL A 381 -15.30 10.69 -3.72
CA VAL A 381 -14.62 11.44 -4.78
C VAL A 381 -15.50 11.51 -6.00
N GLY A 382 -15.84 12.74 -6.44
CA GLY A 382 -16.59 13.00 -7.65
C GLY A 382 -15.71 13.53 -8.78
N ALA A 383 -16.03 13.13 -10.02
CA ALA A 383 -15.40 13.63 -11.24
C ALA A 383 -16.33 13.49 -12.45
N ALA A 384 -15.98 14.14 -13.56
CA ALA A 384 -16.79 14.12 -14.78
C ALA A 384 -16.66 12.80 -15.58
N THR A 385 -15.52 12.12 -15.46
CA THR A 385 -15.22 10.86 -16.17
C THR A 385 -14.69 9.81 -15.21
N GLU A 386 -14.84 8.54 -15.57
CA GLU A 386 -14.33 7.40 -14.76
C GLU A 386 -12.79 7.45 -14.64
N VAL A 387 -12.09 7.85 -15.70
CA VAL A 387 -10.61 7.97 -15.69
C VAL A 387 -10.16 9.06 -14.72
N GLU A 388 -10.81 10.23 -14.74
CA GLU A 388 -10.53 11.33 -13.82
C GLU A 388 -10.87 10.94 -12.37
N MET A 389 -11.99 10.23 -12.17
CA MET A 389 -12.41 9.77 -10.84
C MET A 389 -11.40 8.81 -10.23
N LYS A 390 -10.89 7.85 -10.98
CA LYS A 390 -9.86 6.91 -10.52
C LYS A 390 -8.56 7.64 -10.18
N GLU A 391 -8.14 8.60 -11.01
CA GLU A 391 -6.95 9.43 -10.74
C GLU A 391 -7.14 10.25 -9.47
N LYS A 392 -8.26 10.98 -9.36
CA LYS A 392 -8.55 11.83 -8.19
C LYS A 392 -8.67 11.00 -6.91
N LYS A 393 -9.26 9.80 -6.99
CA LYS A 393 -9.36 8.87 -5.86
C LYS A 393 -7.98 8.41 -5.38
N ALA A 394 -7.11 7.96 -6.28
CA ALA A 394 -5.75 7.57 -5.94
C ALA A 394 -4.98 8.73 -5.25
N ARG A 395 -5.11 9.94 -5.78
CA ARG A 395 -4.51 11.15 -5.21
C ARG A 395 -5.03 11.49 -3.81
N VAL A 396 -6.33 11.29 -3.55
CA VAL A 396 -6.92 11.45 -2.20
C VAL A 396 -6.38 10.39 -1.25
N GLU A 397 -6.22 9.14 -1.70
CA GLU A 397 -5.66 8.05 -0.90
C GLU A 397 -4.19 8.31 -0.52
N ASP A 398 -3.36 8.74 -1.46
CA ASP A 398 -1.97 9.13 -1.20
C ASP A 398 -1.88 10.28 -0.19
N ALA A 399 -2.71 11.32 -0.38
CA ALA A 399 -2.77 12.46 0.53
C ALA A 399 -3.23 12.05 1.94
N LEU A 400 -4.17 11.10 2.06
CA LEU A 400 -4.61 10.55 3.33
C LEU A 400 -3.48 9.78 4.04
N HIS A 401 -2.73 8.96 3.31
CA HIS A 401 -1.58 8.23 3.86
C HIS A 401 -0.47 9.18 4.33
N ALA A 402 -0.14 10.18 3.52
CA ALA A 402 0.84 11.21 3.88
C ALA A 402 0.43 11.98 5.14
N THR A 403 -0.85 12.36 5.27
CA THR A 403 -1.34 13.05 6.47
C THR A 403 -1.29 12.18 7.72
N ARG A 404 -1.60 10.88 7.62
CA ARG A 404 -1.42 9.92 8.72
C ARG A 404 0.05 9.82 9.14
N ALA A 405 0.96 9.67 8.17
CA ALA A 405 2.40 9.62 8.41
C ALA A 405 2.91 10.90 9.10
N ALA A 406 2.35 12.07 8.76
CA ALA A 406 2.68 13.35 9.39
C ALA A 406 2.18 13.44 10.84
N VAL A 407 0.99 12.89 11.13
CA VAL A 407 0.45 12.84 12.51
C VAL A 407 1.28 11.90 13.39
N GLU A 408 1.79 10.79 12.83
CA GLU A 408 2.58 9.79 13.55
C GLU A 408 3.99 10.29 13.91
N GLU A 409 4.74 10.86 12.97
CA GLU A 409 6.16 11.21 13.17
C GLU A 409 6.48 12.70 12.98
N GLY A 410 5.46 13.54 12.79
CA GLY A 410 5.65 14.96 12.53
C GLY A 410 6.08 15.26 11.09
N VAL A 411 6.45 16.51 10.87
CA VAL A 411 6.81 17.07 9.56
C VAL A 411 8.19 17.69 9.56
N VAL A 412 8.80 17.72 8.38
CA VAL A 412 10.10 18.38 8.11
C VAL A 412 9.94 19.34 6.92
N PRO A 413 10.90 20.27 6.67
CA PRO A 413 10.88 21.08 5.46
C PRO A 413 10.84 20.21 4.21
N GLY A 414 9.86 20.48 3.33
CA GLY A 414 9.60 19.68 2.13
C GLY A 414 10.52 19.99 0.96
N GLY A 415 10.13 19.52 -0.23
CA GLY A 415 10.85 19.81 -1.48
C GLY A 415 12.29 19.28 -1.53
N GLY A 416 12.63 18.27 -0.73
CA GLY A 416 13.98 17.70 -0.63
C GLY A 416 14.93 18.48 0.30
N VAL A 417 14.50 19.57 0.92
CA VAL A 417 15.34 20.39 1.81
C VAL A 417 15.82 19.63 3.04
N ALA A 418 14.94 18.82 3.66
CA ALA A 418 15.31 18.02 4.82
C ALA A 418 16.50 17.08 4.54
N LEU A 419 16.54 16.46 3.35
CA LEU A 419 17.66 15.63 2.90
C LEU A 419 18.95 16.44 2.72
N ILE A 420 18.87 17.64 2.15
CA ILE A 420 20.03 18.54 1.99
C ILE A 420 20.59 18.96 3.35
N ARG A 421 19.74 19.33 4.32
CA ARG A 421 20.18 19.70 5.67
C ARG A 421 20.82 18.52 6.41
N ALA A 422 20.33 17.30 6.17
CA ALA A 422 20.87 16.10 6.78
C ALA A 422 22.29 15.73 6.30
N GLN A 423 22.81 16.36 5.22
CA GLN A 423 24.22 16.18 4.81
C GLN A 423 25.22 16.54 5.93
N ALA A 424 24.89 17.48 6.81
CA ALA A 424 25.74 17.86 7.95
C ALA A 424 25.98 16.69 8.94
N ALA A 425 25.08 15.71 9.00
CA ALA A 425 25.28 14.54 9.85
C ALA A 425 26.37 13.61 9.32
N LEU A 426 26.59 13.58 8.00
CA LEU A 426 27.60 12.74 7.36
C LEU A 426 29.03 13.17 7.66
N GLU A 427 29.24 14.45 7.95
CA GLU A 427 30.57 15.00 8.26
C GLU A 427 31.11 14.56 9.62
N LYS A 428 30.21 14.12 10.50
CA LYS A 428 30.56 13.69 11.87
C LYS A 428 30.92 12.21 11.96
N LEU A 429 30.77 11.45 10.87
CA LEU A 429 31.04 10.02 10.85
C LEU A 429 32.57 9.77 10.83
N LYS A 430 33.01 8.89 11.73
CA LYS A 430 34.39 8.39 11.79
C LYS A 430 34.41 6.95 11.31
N LEU A 431 34.81 6.72 10.07
CA LEU A 431 34.80 5.42 9.40
C LEU A 431 36.16 5.16 8.75
N SER A 432 36.41 3.96 8.23
CA SER A 432 37.55 3.64 7.40
C SER A 432 37.52 4.45 6.09
N GLU A 433 38.66 4.59 5.43
CA GLU A 433 38.76 5.31 4.16
C GLU A 433 37.82 4.74 3.10
N GLU A 434 37.76 3.40 2.97
CA GLU A 434 36.89 2.71 2.03
C GLU A 434 35.40 2.92 2.34
N GLN A 435 35.00 2.89 3.61
CA GLN A 435 33.62 3.17 4.02
C GLN A 435 33.22 4.63 3.77
N THR A 436 34.18 5.56 3.84
CA THR A 436 33.91 6.98 3.56
C THR A 436 33.47 7.21 2.11
N PHE A 437 33.90 6.39 1.16
CA PHE A 437 33.36 6.41 -0.19
C PHE A 437 31.89 6.01 -0.22
N GLY A 438 31.46 5.05 0.60
CA GLY A 438 30.04 4.70 0.75
C GLY A 438 29.21 5.87 1.30
N VAL A 439 29.75 6.62 2.26
CA VAL A 439 29.10 7.85 2.76
C VAL A 439 29.01 8.92 1.66
N SER A 440 30.02 9.03 0.79
CA SER A 440 30.01 9.99 -0.33
C SER A 440 28.91 9.68 -1.34
N ILE A 441 28.60 8.38 -1.57
CA ILE A 441 27.45 7.95 -2.38
C ILE A 441 26.15 8.50 -1.80
N VAL A 442 25.92 8.30 -0.49
CA VAL A 442 24.73 8.81 0.20
C VAL A 442 24.65 10.32 0.11
N ARG A 443 25.76 11.03 0.38
CA ARG A 443 25.83 12.50 0.29
C ARG A 443 25.38 13.00 -1.07
N ARG A 444 25.82 12.36 -2.14
CA ARG A 444 25.45 12.73 -3.52
C ARG A 444 24.00 12.36 -3.84
N ALA A 445 23.56 11.16 -3.43
CA ALA A 445 22.25 10.64 -3.74
C ALA A 445 21.10 11.45 -3.12
N ILE A 446 21.28 11.93 -1.87
CA ILE A 446 20.24 12.71 -1.18
C ILE A 446 20.00 14.11 -1.76
N GLU A 447 20.80 14.55 -2.74
CA GLU A 447 20.55 15.76 -3.53
C GLU A 447 19.57 15.52 -4.68
N GLU A 448 19.47 14.28 -5.16
CA GLU A 448 18.72 13.97 -6.39
C GLU A 448 17.21 14.25 -6.30
N PRO A 449 16.50 14.06 -5.19
CA PRO A 449 15.09 14.45 -5.12
C PRO A 449 14.87 15.93 -5.42
N LEU A 450 15.62 16.83 -4.78
CA LEU A 450 15.55 18.28 -5.05
C LEU A 450 15.95 18.60 -6.49
N ARG A 451 17.02 17.96 -6.97
CA ARG A 451 17.50 18.13 -8.36
C ARG A 451 16.43 17.73 -9.37
N GLN A 452 15.77 16.61 -9.15
CA GLN A 452 14.70 16.12 -10.02
C GLN A 452 13.46 17.01 -9.98
N ILE A 453 13.06 17.49 -8.78
CA ILE A 453 11.94 18.46 -8.63
C ILE A 453 12.23 19.73 -9.43
N ALA A 454 13.45 20.28 -9.33
CA ALA A 454 13.87 21.46 -10.07
C ALA A 454 13.87 21.21 -11.59
N SER A 455 14.41 20.07 -12.03
CA SER A 455 14.45 19.69 -13.45
C SER A 455 13.03 19.53 -14.03
N ASN A 456 12.11 18.91 -13.30
CA ASN A 456 10.70 18.79 -13.71
C ASN A 456 10.00 20.17 -13.78
N ALA A 457 10.48 21.15 -13.00
CA ALA A 457 10.02 22.53 -13.03
C ALA A 457 10.67 23.36 -14.17
N GLY A 458 11.59 22.77 -14.93
CA GLY A 458 12.28 23.45 -16.04
C GLY A 458 13.46 24.32 -15.60
N VAL A 459 14.01 24.11 -14.40
CA VAL A 459 15.13 24.86 -13.84
C VAL A 459 16.34 23.92 -13.68
N ASP A 460 17.57 24.44 -13.81
CA ASP A 460 18.78 23.65 -13.59
C ASP A 460 18.87 23.21 -12.12
N GLY A 461 18.77 21.88 -11.91
CA GLY A 461 18.79 21.29 -10.58
C GLY A 461 20.13 21.48 -9.86
N SER A 462 21.25 21.67 -10.56
CA SER A 462 22.56 21.89 -9.94
C SER A 462 22.64 23.28 -9.31
N ILE A 463 22.11 24.27 -9.99
CA ILE A 463 22.03 25.66 -9.49
C ILE A 463 21.12 25.71 -8.26
N VAL A 464 19.96 25.06 -8.35
CA VAL A 464 18.99 25.01 -7.23
C VAL A 464 19.60 24.34 -5.99
N VAL A 465 20.23 23.18 -6.16
CA VAL A 465 20.88 22.46 -5.04
C VAL A 465 21.98 23.30 -4.41
N SER A 466 22.85 23.96 -5.22
CA SER A 466 23.90 24.82 -4.70
C SER A 466 23.32 25.95 -3.85
N LYS A 467 22.34 26.68 -4.37
CA LYS A 467 21.70 27.78 -3.67
C LYS A 467 20.97 27.37 -2.39
N VAL A 468 20.33 26.20 -2.41
CA VAL A 468 19.66 25.65 -1.21
C VAL A 468 20.69 25.25 -0.15
N LYS A 469 21.86 24.72 -0.53
CA LYS A 469 22.95 24.38 0.40
C LYS A 469 23.53 25.60 1.13
N GLU A 470 23.59 26.76 0.47
CA GLU A 470 24.06 28.02 1.08
C GLU A 470 23.07 28.52 2.15
N GLY A 471 21.80 28.16 2.06
CA GLY A 471 20.77 28.54 3.02
C GLY A 471 20.75 27.67 4.27
N GLN A 472 20.02 28.10 5.29
CA GLN A 472 19.87 27.41 6.57
C GLN A 472 18.39 27.11 6.89
N GLY A 473 18.17 26.18 7.81
CA GLY A 473 16.83 25.84 8.30
C GLY A 473 15.90 25.38 7.17
N SER A 474 14.73 25.97 7.09
CA SER A 474 13.69 25.67 6.09
C SER A 474 13.83 26.42 4.75
N PHE A 475 14.92 27.20 4.56
CA PHE A 475 15.17 27.87 3.28
C PHE A 475 15.34 26.86 2.15
N GLY A 476 14.53 27.00 1.09
CA GLY A 476 14.52 26.07 -0.03
C GLY A 476 13.97 26.70 -1.30
N PHE A 477 13.71 25.86 -2.31
CA PHE A 477 13.16 26.23 -3.61
C PHE A 477 11.73 25.71 -3.73
N ASN A 478 10.77 26.61 -3.85
CA ASN A 478 9.38 26.28 -4.16
C ASN A 478 9.20 26.09 -5.67
N ALA A 479 9.14 24.84 -6.10
CA ALA A 479 9.03 24.51 -7.52
C ALA A 479 7.67 24.88 -8.15
N ALA A 480 6.63 25.13 -7.35
CA ALA A 480 5.34 25.59 -7.85
C ALA A 480 5.42 27.06 -8.28
N THR A 481 6.02 27.93 -7.45
CA THR A 481 6.15 29.39 -7.71
C THR A 481 7.46 29.77 -8.39
N LEU A 482 8.48 28.88 -8.39
CA LEU A 482 9.86 29.10 -8.85
C LEU A 482 10.63 30.10 -7.96
N GLU A 483 10.25 30.24 -6.72
CA GLU A 483 10.85 31.19 -5.77
C GLU A 483 11.66 30.48 -4.68
N TYR A 484 12.63 31.19 -4.12
CA TYR A 484 13.38 30.75 -2.97
C TYR A 484 12.86 31.42 -1.70
N GLY A 485 12.70 30.66 -0.62
CA GLY A 485 12.19 31.17 0.63
C GLY A 485 12.10 30.11 1.73
N ASP A 486 11.44 30.49 2.81
CA ASP A 486 11.13 29.57 3.91
C ASP A 486 9.97 28.63 3.51
N LEU A 487 10.31 27.38 3.21
CA LEU A 487 9.34 26.39 2.72
C LEU A 487 8.30 26.03 3.77
N VAL A 488 8.65 26.01 5.06
CA VAL A 488 7.69 25.71 6.12
C VAL A 488 6.63 26.82 6.19
N LYS A 489 7.03 28.09 6.12
CA LYS A 489 6.07 29.21 6.06
C LYS A 489 5.23 29.21 4.79
N SER A 490 5.75 28.68 3.70
CA SER A 490 5.02 28.54 2.43
C SER A 490 4.14 27.30 2.38
N GLY A 491 4.03 26.52 3.48
CA GLY A 491 3.26 25.29 3.55
C GLY A 491 3.88 24.09 2.83
N VAL A 492 5.13 24.19 2.34
CA VAL A 492 5.83 23.09 1.66
C VAL A 492 6.55 22.25 2.71
N ILE A 493 5.84 21.26 3.23
CA ILE A 493 6.29 20.36 4.30
C ILE A 493 6.09 18.90 3.88
N ASP A 494 7.00 18.03 4.30
CA ASP A 494 6.95 16.59 4.03
C ASP A 494 6.80 15.80 5.34
N PRO A 495 6.05 14.68 5.37
CA PRO A 495 6.00 13.81 6.53
C PRO A 495 7.38 13.18 6.81
N THR A 496 7.84 13.25 8.05
CA THR A 496 9.14 12.68 8.48
C THR A 496 9.24 11.20 8.14
N LYS A 497 8.17 10.44 8.40
CA LYS A 497 8.07 9.00 8.12
C LYS A 497 8.27 8.71 6.63
N VAL A 498 7.68 9.50 5.74
CA VAL A 498 7.80 9.34 4.28
C VAL A 498 9.25 9.55 3.84
N VAL A 499 9.87 10.67 4.23
CA VAL A 499 11.24 11.01 3.80
C VAL A 499 12.26 9.96 4.26
N ARG A 500 12.20 9.55 5.55
CA ARG A 500 13.15 8.57 6.08
C ARG A 500 12.95 7.17 5.50
N THR A 501 11.69 6.74 5.32
CA THR A 501 11.38 5.42 4.78
C THR A 501 11.81 5.31 3.31
N ALA A 502 11.58 6.35 2.52
CA ALA A 502 12.05 6.42 1.14
C ALA A 502 13.57 6.22 1.05
N LEU A 503 14.35 6.90 1.90
CA LEU A 503 15.81 6.75 1.94
C LEU A 503 16.25 5.35 2.40
N GLN A 504 15.63 4.82 3.45
CA GLN A 504 15.96 3.50 4.01
C GLN A 504 15.71 2.38 3.00
N ASN A 505 14.54 2.37 2.36
CA ASN A 505 14.18 1.35 1.38
C ASN A 505 15.05 1.46 0.12
N ALA A 506 15.29 2.67 -0.36
CA ALA A 506 16.16 2.94 -1.50
C ALA A 506 17.58 2.40 -1.26
N ALA A 507 18.16 2.75 -0.11
CA ALA A 507 19.51 2.33 0.24
C ALA A 507 19.63 0.82 0.46
N SER A 508 18.65 0.21 1.12
CA SER A 508 18.63 -1.23 1.37
C SER A 508 18.73 -2.02 0.06
N VAL A 509 17.90 -1.71 -0.91
CA VAL A 509 17.88 -2.44 -2.19
C VAL A 509 19.07 -2.04 -3.07
N ALA A 510 19.40 -0.75 -3.19
CA ALA A 510 20.52 -0.31 -4.01
C ALA A 510 21.86 -0.90 -3.52
N ALA A 511 22.08 -0.96 -2.20
CA ALA A 511 23.27 -1.57 -1.63
C ALA A 511 23.36 -3.08 -1.89
N LEU A 512 22.23 -3.81 -1.88
CA LEU A 512 22.20 -5.21 -2.27
C LEU A 512 22.57 -5.39 -3.76
N LEU A 513 22.02 -4.55 -4.63
CA LEU A 513 22.34 -4.58 -6.07
C LEU A 513 23.83 -4.25 -6.33
N LEU A 514 24.43 -3.35 -5.58
CA LEU A 514 25.87 -3.02 -5.68
C LEU A 514 26.77 -4.20 -5.31
N THR A 515 26.34 -5.01 -4.34
CA THR A 515 27.09 -6.20 -3.89
C THR A 515 26.80 -7.45 -4.74
N THR A 516 25.93 -7.36 -5.74
CA THR A 516 25.60 -8.48 -6.62
C THR A 516 26.74 -8.78 -7.59
N GLU A 517 27.19 -10.05 -7.62
CA GLU A 517 28.26 -10.52 -8.49
C GLU A 517 27.75 -11.44 -9.60
N ALA A 518 26.62 -12.12 -9.40
CA ALA A 518 26.05 -13.03 -10.39
C ALA A 518 24.53 -12.86 -10.48
N MET A 519 24.00 -13.03 -11.70
CA MET A 519 22.57 -13.11 -11.96
C MET A 519 22.24 -14.42 -12.66
N ILE A 520 21.12 -15.04 -12.26
CA ILE A 520 20.68 -16.34 -12.76
C ILE A 520 19.25 -16.19 -13.28
N ALA A 521 19.07 -16.40 -14.59
CA ALA A 521 17.75 -16.38 -15.23
C ALA A 521 17.42 -17.72 -15.90
N GLU A 522 16.16 -17.98 -16.16
CA GLU A 522 15.76 -19.11 -16.99
C GLU A 522 16.05 -18.81 -18.46
N ARG A 523 16.60 -19.78 -19.19
CA ARG A 523 16.69 -19.64 -20.64
C ARG A 523 15.31 -19.62 -21.27
N PRO A 524 15.05 -18.72 -22.24
CA PRO A 524 13.83 -18.79 -23.03
C PRO A 524 13.71 -20.20 -23.65
N LYS A 525 12.54 -20.81 -23.58
CA LYS A 525 12.28 -22.00 -24.37
C LYS A 525 12.41 -21.56 -25.82
N LYS A 526 13.31 -22.23 -26.58
CA LYS A 526 13.28 -22.10 -28.03
C LYS A 526 11.92 -22.61 -28.46
N ASP A 527 11.15 -21.79 -29.11
CA ASP A 527 9.90 -22.22 -29.75
C ASP A 527 10.29 -23.38 -30.68
N ALA A 528 9.66 -24.53 -30.47
CA ALA A 528 9.80 -25.63 -31.39
C ALA A 528 9.37 -25.10 -32.77
N PRO A 529 10.15 -25.31 -33.85
CA PRO A 529 9.74 -24.86 -35.16
C PRO A 529 8.36 -25.41 -35.43
N ALA A 530 7.43 -24.54 -35.85
CA ALA A 530 6.10 -24.96 -36.26
C ALA A 530 6.22 -26.13 -37.24
N PRO A 531 5.46 -27.24 -37.05
CA PRO A 531 5.53 -28.34 -37.98
C PRO A 531 5.29 -27.80 -39.39
N ALA A 532 6.24 -28.03 -40.28
CA ALA A 532 6.15 -27.59 -41.67
C ALA A 532 4.83 -28.06 -42.25
N PRO A 533 4.08 -27.22 -42.98
CA PRO A 533 2.86 -27.65 -43.64
C PRO A 533 3.23 -28.79 -44.57
N GLY A 534 2.73 -29.99 -44.28
CA GLY A 534 2.98 -31.21 -45.03
C GLY A 534 2.66 -30.97 -46.49
N GLY A 535 3.70 -31.02 -47.31
CA GLY A 535 3.59 -30.91 -48.76
C GLY A 535 2.66 -31.99 -49.29
N GLY A 536 1.51 -31.57 -49.77
CA GLY A 536 0.64 -32.42 -50.56
C GLY A 536 1.33 -32.76 -51.87
N GLY A 537 1.64 -34.02 -52.04
CA GLY A 537 2.17 -34.55 -53.27
C GLY A 537 1.62 -35.94 -53.54
N GLY A 538 0.86 -36.09 -54.59
CA GLY A 538 0.69 -37.40 -55.22
C GLY A 538 -0.71 -37.89 -55.44
N MET A 539 -1.21 -37.59 -56.58
CA MET A 539 -2.25 -38.25 -57.36
C MET A 539 -2.15 -39.77 -57.34
N GLY A 540 -3.30 -40.47 -57.29
CA GLY A 540 -3.43 -41.77 -57.90
C GLY A 540 -4.39 -42.72 -57.26
N GLY A 541 -5.51 -43.04 -57.95
CA GLY A 541 -6.10 -44.36 -57.90
C GLY A 541 -7.46 -44.53 -57.26
N MET A 542 -8.43 -44.40 -58.07
CA MET A 542 -9.72 -45.09 -58.25
C MET A 542 -9.95 -46.38 -57.44
N GLY A 543 -11.12 -46.53 -56.83
CA GLY A 543 -11.76 -47.85 -56.72
C GLY A 543 -12.41 -48.16 -55.40
N GLY A 544 -13.75 -48.34 -55.41
CA GLY A 544 -14.41 -49.31 -54.55
C GLY A 544 -15.30 -48.83 -53.45
N MET A 545 -16.52 -48.60 -53.80
CA MET A 545 -17.82 -49.03 -53.23
C MET A 545 -17.82 -49.78 -51.90
N GLY A 546 -18.70 -49.40 -50.97
CA GLY A 546 -19.39 -50.37 -50.10
C GLY A 546 -19.45 -50.04 -48.60
N GLY A 547 -20.65 -49.84 -48.08
CA GLY A 547 -21.01 -50.30 -46.76
C GLY A 547 -21.22 -49.25 -45.67
N MET A 548 -22.35 -48.71 -45.57
CA MET A 548 -23.43 -48.79 -44.53
C MET A 548 -22.99 -49.19 -43.11
N GLY A 549 -23.37 -48.37 -42.15
CA GLY A 549 -23.76 -48.89 -40.84
C GLY A 549 -23.19 -48.22 -39.61
N GLY A 550 -24.06 -47.64 -38.77
CA GLY A 550 -23.98 -47.72 -37.35
C GLY A 550 -23.54 -46.44 -36.63
N MET A 551 -24.45 -45.62 -36.29
CA MET A 551 -25.06 -45.32 -34.99
C MET A 551 -24.20 -45.57 -33.73
N GLY A 552 -24.11 -44.56 -32.88
CA GLY A 552 -24.08 -44.79 -31.46
C GLY A 552 -23.01 -44.04 -30.68
N GLY A 553 -23.47 -43.25 -29.76
CA GLY A 553 -22.86 -43.16 -28.46
C GLY A 553 -22.29 -41.82 -28.09
N MET A 554 -23.09 -41.06 -27.42
CA MET A 554 -22.74 -40.08 -26.40
C MET A 554 -21.69 -40.66 -25.43
N ASP A 555 -20.83 -39.83 -24.86
CA ASP A 555 -20.79 -39.50 -23.44
C ASP A 555 -19.43 -38.90 -23.05
N PHE A 556 -19.59 -37.96 -22.27
CA PHE A 556 -18.92 -37.21 -21.18
C PHE A 556 -17.93 -36.12 -21.55
#